data_3854f84b1a27f3d871d23332f046862e
#
_entry.id   3854f84b1a27f3d871d23332f046862e
#
_cell.length_a   1.000
_cell.length_b   1.000
_cell.length_c   1.000
_cell.angle_alpha   90.00
_cell.angle_beta   90.00
_cell.angle_gamma   90.00
#
_symmetry.space_group_name_H-M   'P 1'
#
loop_
_entity.id
_entity.type
_entity.pdbx_description
1 polymer ?
#
loop_
_entity_poly.entity_id
_entity_poly.type
_entity_poly.pdbx_seq_one_letter_code
_entity_poly.pdbx_strand_id
1 'polypeptide(L)'
;MKIAWGSEVEEKLREMLADTPASYRKYLDPDVRACAELHAHRMGKSEVDEDAMIRGFITTIPRHLRDGIHEVLGVHNIDLQYYMPVFDEANPLDHNHTHVS
;
A
#
# COMPACT_ATOMS: atom_id res chain seq x y z
N MET A 1 15.26 -7.46 4.11
CA MET A 1 15.43 -6.27 4.94
C MET A 1 14.26 -6.08 5.88
N LYS A 2 14.56 -5.73 7.12
CA LYS A 2 13.51 -5.51 8.11
C LYS A 2 13.40 -4.06 8.48
N ILE A 3 12.19 -3.53 8.39
CA ILE A 3 11.89 -2.16 8.76
C ILE A 3 10.78 -2.20 9.79
N ALA A 4 10.92 -1.40 10.84
CA ALA A 4 9.95 -1.36 11.91
C ALA A 4 8.63 -0.73 11.45
N TRP A 5 7.55 -1.14 12.08
CA TRP A 5 6.22 -0.57 11.87
C TRP A 5 5.79 0.15 13.14
N GLY A 6 5.35 1.39 12.98
CA GLY A 6 4.75 2.10 14.10
C GLY A 6 3.41 1.47 14.44
N SER A 7 3.07 1.45 15.74
CA SER A 7 1.83 0.80 16.17
C SER A 7 0.59 1.49 15.60
N GLU A 8 0.62 2.81 15.46
CA GLU A 8 -0.51 3.55 14.90
C GLU A 8 -0.70 3.25 13.42
N VAL A 9 0.41 3.10 12.70
CA VAL A 9 0.37 2.80 11.28
C VAL A 9 -0.15 1.38 11.07
N GLU A 10 0.30 0.46 11.89
CA GLU A 10 -0.15 -0.92 11.81
C GLU A 10 -1.64 -1.04 12.08
N GLU A 11 -2.13 -0.28 13.05
CA GLU A 11 -3.55 -0.27 13.36
C GLU A 11 -4.35 0.31 12.20
N LYS A 12 -3.86 1.39 11.61
CA LYS A 12 -4.54 1.98 10.47
C LYS A 12 -4.62 1.02 9.29
N LEU A 13 -3.52 0.31 9.03
CA LEU A 13 -3.54 -0.70 7.97
C LEU A 13 -4.60 -1.76 8.25
N ARG A 14 -4.69 -2.20 9.50
CA ARG A 14 -5.66 -3.21 9.88
C ARG A 14 -7.09 -2.72 9.65
N GLU A 15 -7.34 -1.46 9.97
CA GLU A 15 -8.65 -0.86 9.75
C GLU A 15 -8.97 -0.75 8.26
N MET A 16 -8.00 -0.35 7.46
CA MET A 16 -8.20 -0.25 6.02
C MET A 16 -8.46 -1.61 5.40
N LEU A 17 -7.74 -2.63 5.85
CA LEU A 17 -7.96 -3.99 5.37
C LEU A 17 -9.33 -4.52 5.75
N ALA A 18 -9.85 -4.09 6.90
CA ALA A 18 -11.17 -4.51 7.34
C ALA A 18 -12.27 -4.00 6.39
N ASP A 19 -12.00 -2.91 5.67
CA ASP A 19 -12.95 -2.36 4.72
C ASP A 19 -12.84 -3.00 3.33
N THR A 20 -11.90 -3.93 3.15
CA THR A 20 -11.78 -4.64 1.89
C THR A 20 -12.49 -5.99 1.99
N PRO A 21 -12.94 -6.56 0.87
CA PRO A 21 -13.58 -7.87 0.90
C PRO A 21 -12.67 -8.93 1.51
N ALA A 22 -13.27 -9.83 2.28
CA ALA A 22 -12.50 -10.85 2.99
C ALA A 22 -11.67 -11.72 2.06
N SER A 23 -12.15 -11.95 0.86
CA SER A 23 -11.43 -12.79 -0.11
C SER A 23 -10.09 -12.19 -0.50
N TYR A 24 -9.93 -10.87 -0.37
CA TYR A 24 -8.67 -10.21 -0.71
C TYR A 24 -7.75 -10.04 0.49
N ARG A 25 -8.30 -9.96 1.68
CA ARG A 25 -7.51 -9.57 2.86
C ARG A 25 -6.29 -10.44 3.09
N LYS A 26 -6.45 -11.74 2.96
CA LYS A 26 -5.35 -12.64 3.29
C LYS A 26 -4.20 -12.54 2.28
N TYR A 27 -4.49 -12.08 1.09
CA TYR A 27 -3.44 -11.87 0.09
C TYR A 27 -2.85 -10.47 0.22
N LEU A 28 -3.71 -9.50 0.52
CA LEU A 28 -3.27 -8.12 0.58
C LEU A 28 -2.35 -7.84 1.76
N ASP A 29 -2.64 -8.40 2.93
CA ASP A 29 -1.87 -8.07 4.13
C ASP A 29 -0.38 -8.24 3.92
N PRO A 30 0.12 -9.45 3.58
CA PRO A 30 1.57 -9.60 3.41
C PRO A 30 2.13 -8.77 2.26
N ASP A 31 1.38 -8.61 1.19
CA ASP A 31 1.85 -7.87 0.03
C ASP A 31 1.91 -6.38 0.32
N VAL A 32 0.91 -5.84 1.01
CA VAL A 32 0.93 -4.43 1.40
C VAL A 32 2.12 -4.16 2.31
N ARG A 33 2.36 -5.04 3.27
CA ARG A 33 3.48 -4.86 4.18
C ARG A 33 4.80 -4.85 3.44
N ALA A 34 4.98 -5.78 2.52
CA ALA A 34 6.22 -5.86 1.74
C ALA A 34 6.40 -4.61 0.87
N CYS A 35 5.33 -4.17 0.21
CA CYS A 35 5.39 -2.97 -0.62
C CYS A 35 5.67 -1.73 0.21
N ALA A 36 5.02 -1.60 1.37
CA ALA A 36 5.20 -0.44 2.23
C ALA A 36 6.63 -0.37 2.74
N GLU A 37 7.20 -1.51 3.11
CA GLU A 37 8.57 -1.55 3.59
C GLU A 37 9.54 -1.16 2.49
N LEU A 38 9.26 -1.60 1.27
CA LEU A 38 10.11 -1.24 0.15
C LEU A 38 10.03 0.26 -0.16
N HIS A 39 8.82 0.82 -0.11
CA HIS A 39 8.68 2.27 -0.28
C HIS A 39 9.43 3.04 0.79
N ALA A 40 9.31 2.61 2.05
CA ALA A 40 10.00 3.27 3.15
C ALA A 40 11.51 3.21 2.94
N HIS A 41 12.01 2.06 2.53
CA HIS A 41 13.43 1.91 2.26
C HIS A 41 13.90 2.85 1.15
N ARG A 42 13.15 2.90 0.06
CA ARG A 42 13.51 3.76 -1.08
C ARG A 42 13.48 5.24 -0.72
N MET A 43 12.64 5.61 0.24
CA MET A 43 12.55 6.99 0.69
C MET A 43 13.53 7.31 1.83
N GLY A 44 14.38 6.36 2.19
CA GLY A 44 15.38 6.57 3.23
C GLY A 44 14.82 6.59 4.63
N LYS A 45 13.66 6.00 4.86
CA LYS A 45 13.02 5.99 6.16
C LYS A 45 13.47 4.81 7.00
N SER A 46 13.55 5.01 8.30
CA SER A 46 13.93 3.94 9.21
C SER A 46 12.76 3.09 9.66
N GLU A 47 11.54 3.57 9.40
CA GLU A 47 10.34 2.80 9.72
C GLU A 47 9.25 3.10 8.71
N VAL A 48 8.24 2.22 8.68
CA VAL A 48 7.09 2.45 7.82
C VAL A 48 6.19 3.46 8.51
N ASP A 49 6.06 4.62 7.91
CA ASP A 49 5.12 5.63 8.39
C ASP A 49 3.82 5.52 7.60
N GLU A 50 2.87 6.40 7.91
CA GLU A 50 1.58 6.35 7.25
C GLU A 50 1.72 6.53 5.73
N ASP A 51 2.58 7.45 5.30
CA ASP A 51 2.78 7.69 3.88
C ASP A 51 3.28 6.45 3.16
N ALA A 52 4.28 5.78 3.71
CA ALA A 52 4.82 4.57 3.08
C ALA A 52 3.77 3.46 3.07
N MET A 53 2.98 3.35 4.13
CA MET A 53 1.94 2.34 4.22
C MET A 53 0.86 2.57 3.16
N ILE A 54 0.44 3.82 2.99
CA ILE A 54 -0.60 4.14 2.01
C ILE A 54 -0.09 3.88 0.59
N ARG A 55 1.14 4.26 0.30
CA ARG A 55 1.74 3.97 -1.01
C ARG A 55 1.80 2.47 -1.26
N GLY A 56 2.17 1.71 -0.25
CA GLY A 56 2.19 0.25 -0.37
C GLY A 56 0.80 -0.32 -0.61
N PHE A 57 -0.19 0.21 0.10
CA PHE A 57 -1.56 -0.25 -0.07
C PHE A 57 -2.04 -0.03 -1.51
N ILE A 58 -1.81 1.16 -2.04
CA ILE A 58 -2.26 1.49 -3.39
C ILE A 58 -1.54 0.64 -4.43
N THR A 59 -0.23 0.54 -4.33
CA THR A 59 0.55 -0.12 -5.37
C THR A 59 0.44 -1.64 -5.33
N THR A 60 0.01 -2.20 -4.21
CA THR A 60 -0.26 -3.63 -4.12
C THR A 60 -1.47 -4.01 -4.96
N ILE A 61 -2.45 -3.12 -5.07
CA ILE A 61 -3.68 -3.40 -5.77
C ILE A 61 -3.47 -3.24 -7.28
N PRO A 62 -3.91 -4.19 -8.10
CA PRO A 62 -3.78 -4.07 -9.55
C PRO A 62 -4.40 -2.77 -10.05
N ARG A 63 -3.77 -2.16 -11.05
CA ARG A 63 -4.18 -0.83 -11.52
C ARG A 63 -5.66 -0.75 -11.87
N HIS A 64 -6.19 -1.78 -12.53
CA HIS A 64 -7.59 -1.75 -12.97
C HIS A 64 -8.58 -1.85 -11.82
N LEU A 65 -8.11 -2.19 -10.62
CA LEU A 65 -8.96 -2.30 -9.44
C LEU A 65 -8.78 -1.13 -8.47
N ARG A 66 -7.85 -0.23 -8.75
CA ARG A 66 -7.51 0.84 -7.80
C ARG A 66 -8.62 1.86 -7.61
N ASP A 67 -9.49 2.01 -8.59
CA ASP A 67 -10.62 2.93 -8.42
C ASP A 67 -11.50 2.52 -7.25
N GLY A 68 -11.56 1.23 -6.98
CA GLY A 68 -12.38 0.72 -5.89
C GLY A 68 -11.89 1.10 -4.50
N ILE A 69 -10.63 1.51 -4.37
CA ILE A 69 -10.11 1.87 -3.06
C ILE A 69 -10.19 3.36 -2.77
N HIS A 70 -10.70 4.17 -3.72
CA HIS A 70 -10.92 5.59 -3.45
C HIS A 70 -11.79 5.77 -2.22
N GLU A 71 -12.82 4.96 -2.11
CA GLU A 71 -13.75 5.04 -1.00
C GLU A 71 -13.09 4.66 0.32
N VAL A 72 -12.27 3.62 0.30
CA VAL A 72 -11.54 3.21 1.50
C VAL A 72 -10.64 4.34 1.98
N LEU A 73 -9.90 4.96 1.07
CA LEU A 73 -9.03 6.07 1.43
C LEU A 73 -9.83 7.24 2.00
N GLY A 74 -10.98 7.54 1.39
CA GLY A 74 -11.81 8.64 1.85
C GLY A 74 -12.37 8.40 3.24
N VAL A 75 -12.80 7.17 3.53
CA VAL A 75 -13.34 6.82 4.84
C VAL A 75 -12.29 7.02 5.94
N HIS A 76 -11.03 6.80 5.61
CA HIS A 76 -9.95 6.94 6.59
C HIS A 76 -9.27 8.30 6.55
N ASN A 77 -9.93 9.29 5.94
CA ASN A 77 -9.45 10.67 5.89
C ASN A 77 -8.09 10.82 5.21
N ILE A 78 -7.84 10.00 4.21
CA ILE A 78 -6.60 10.08 3.46
C ILE A 78 -6.81 11.03 2.29
N ASP A 79 -5.86 11.93 2.07
CA ASP A 79 -5.93 12.91 1.00
C ASP A 79 -5.75 12.22 -0.35
N LEU A 80 -6.86 11.92 -0.99
CA LEU A 80 -6.84 11.21 -2.25
C LEU A 80 -6.08 11.98 -3.33
N GLN A 81 -6.23 13.29 -3.33
CA GLN A 81 -5.58 14.12 -4.34
C GLN A 81 -4.06 14.05 -4.24
N TYR A 82 -3.56 14.03 -3.02
CA TYR A 82 -2.13 13.90 -2.80
C TYR A 82 -1.59 12.57 -3.34
N TYR A 83 -2.39 11.52 -3.25
CA TYR A 83 -1.96 10.18 -3.65
C TYR A 83 -2.34 9.81 -5.09
N MET A 84 -3.03 10.69 -5.81
CA MET A 84 -3.42 10.36 -7.19
C MET A 84 -2.26 9.90 -8.07
N PRO A 85 -1.07 10.53 -8.01
CA PRO A 85 0.04 10.03 -8.83
C PRO A 85 0.45 8.60 -8.50
N VAL A 86 0.26 8.17 -7.25
CA VAL A 86 0.62 6.82 -6.83
C VAL A 86 -0.27 5.77 -7.50
N PHE A 87 -1.48 6.17 -7.87
CA PHE A 87 -2.41 5.24 -8.54
C PHE A 87 -1.89 4.77 -9.89
N ASP A 88 -0.94 5.49 -10.46
CA ASP A 88 -0.34 5.09 -11.74
C ASP A 88 0.99 4.36 -11.57
N GLU A 89 1.48 4.24 -10.34
CA GLU A 89 2.78 3.62 -10.10
C GLU A 89 2.69 2.10 -10.18
N ALA A 90 3.77 1.50 -10.64
CA ALA A 90 3.85 0.04 -10.70
C ALA A 90 4.04 -0.53 -9.30
N ASN A 91 3.57 -1.76 -9.11
CA ASN A 91 3.83 -2.50 -7.88
C ASN A 91 5.34 -2.73 -7.77
N PRO A 92 5.99 -2.26 -6.70
CA PRO A 92 7.44 -2.40 -6.58
C PRO A 92 7.91 -3.85 -6.45
N LEU A 93 7.01 -4.76 -6.08
CA LEU A 93 7.34 -6.17 -6.01
C LEU A 93 7.19 -6.88 -7.36
N ASP A 94 6.67 -6.19 -8.37
CA ASP A 94 6.31 -6.77 -9.64
C ASP A 94 7.38 -6.55 -10.69
N HIS A 95 8.63 -6.42 -10.25
CA HIS A 95 9.73 -6.12 -11.16
C HIS A 95 10.03 -7.24 -12.14
N ASN A 96 9.59 -8.46 -11.85
CA ASN A 96 9.85 -9.57 -12.73
C ASN A 96 9.16 -9.44 -14.07
N HIS A 97 8.06 -8.71 -14.13
CA HIS A 97 7.32 -8.54 -15.35
C HIS A 97 8.05 -7.71 -16.40
N THR A 98 8.98 -6.88 -15.96
CA THR A 98 9.72 -6.05 -16.89
C THR A 98 10.68 -6.87 -17.74
N HIS A 99 11.03 -8.05 -17.31
CA HIS A 99 11.96 -8.89 -18.04
C HIS A 99 11.31 -9.72 -19.11
N VAL A 100 10.02 -9.88 -19.05
CA VAL A 100 9.28 -10.74 -19.96
C VAL A 100 9.11 -10.09 -21.31
N SER A 101 9.03 -8.83 -21.32
CA SER A 101 8.81 -8.06 -22.55
C SER A 101 10.03 -7.97 -23.42
#